data_2356a754c0fd2d16fda35535e08481f8
#
_entry.id   2356a754c0fd2d16fda35535e08481f8
#
_cell.length_a   1.000
_cell.length_b   1.000
_cell.length_c   1.000
_cell.angle_alpha   90.00
_cell.angle_beta   90.00
_cell.angle_gamma   90.00
#
_symmetry.space_group_name_H-M   'P 1'
#
loop_
_entity.id
_entity.type
_entity.pdbx_description
1 polymer ?
#
loop_
_entity_poly.entity_id
_entity_poly.type
_entity_poly.pdbx_seq_one_letter_code
_entity_poly.pdbx_strand_id
1 'polypeptide(L)'
;RDTSMLGEKATIAENICLLKDIIKKQKMLIAEQVQGDPPLLLVLYKEVEQYFYGSELIAGLKDWKELDGVICMLCEDNFGHMRTLPAEQIRNRNGGWGMYYHLDYHGEPVSYEWVDSTPLSKIWEQMCMAYEYGIQDAWIVNAGDLKLHEVPITYFMALAYDYDKWGYGNRESYLEFTAEWAGKSFPDASVELQKDIAYVFTEYVDINNMRRPESLHEGIYHPCNYGETDRMLERAKKVELTSVSILEKLSEPERMAYYSMVHFAAMASMNLLKMHLYSGKNTHYAKQGRQIANVFGDLTRECIHRDRKLAEEFAVFNNQKWNGMQLAQHIGFTKWNEDGYQYPLICSVEPVHKPRMSVSRNDSDEYACKNYGNPMVIEIDDFMYAGSEEVVLEIANDGTGMLHYHISALNGIVPDWIMLSSTEGDVAVQEDISIKCIKEKLTEKRESIELLIEDDETSVIVHISARNPETRGLPDMTFLPSKHGIVIGAEHFAEKMDLKNGALAIIDRYGKYSAGVKV
;
A
#
# COMPACT_ATOMS: atom_id res chain seq x y z
N ARG A 1 -3.56 28.42 -14.07
CA ARG A 1 -2.63 28.90 -13.02
C ARG A 1 -3.37 29.01 -11.71
N ASP A 2 -2.71 28.65 -10.66
CA ASP A 2 -3.23 28.51 -9.30
C ASP A 2 -3.23 29.83 -8.52
N THR A 3 -3.05 30.95 -9.17
CA THR A 3 -2.97 32.24 -8.52
C THR A 3 -3.98 33.22 -9.11
N SER A 4 -4.45 34.14 -8.28
CA SER A 4 -5.30 35.21 -8.72
C SER A 4 -4.67 35.95 -9.92
N MET A 5 -5.42 36.06 -11.01
CA MET A 5 -4.97 36.77 -12.22
C MET A 5 -4.82 38.27 -11.98
N LEU A 6 -5.44 38.80 -10.94
CA LEU A 6 -5.39 40.21 -10.52
C LEU A 6 -4.33 40.47 -9.44
N GLY A 7 -3.58 39.44 -9.03
CA GLY A 7 -2.56 39.49 -7.97
C GLY A 7 -3.12 39.29 -6.56
N GLU A 8 -2.21 39.17 -5.58
CA GLU A 8 -2.52 38.79 -4.20
C GLU A 8 -3.48 39.74 -3.45
N LYS A 9 -3.65 40.96 -3.92
CA LYS A 9 -4.52 41.96 -3.29
C LYS A 9 -5.95 41.98 -3.83
N ALA A 10 -6.24 41.20 -4.89
CA ALA A 10 -7.57 41.19 -5.47
C ALA A 10 -8.57 40.48 -4.56
N THR A 11 -9.74 41.06 -4.41
CA THR A 11 -10.84 40.50 -3.64
C THR A 11 -11.52 39.37 -4.41
N ILE A 12 -12.22 38.47 -3.69
CA ILE A 12 -13.04 37.40 -4.29
C ILE A 12 -14.06 38.00 -5.28
N ALA A 13 -14.69 39.13 -4.94
CA ALA A 13 -15.67 39.80 -5.81
C ALA A 13 -15.05 40.27 -7.13
N GLU A 14 -13.86 40.86 -7.11
CA GLU A 14 -13.13 41.27 -8.31
C GLU A 14 -12.74 40.07 -9.19
N ASN A 15 -12.26 39.00 -8.59
CA ASN A 15 -11.95 37.76 -9.33
C ASN A 15 -13.21 37.12 -9.95
N ILE A 16 -14.34 37.10 -9.25
CA ILE A 16 -15.63 36.63 -9.81
C ILE A 16 -16.06 37.51 -10.98
N CYS A 17 -15.94 38.84 -10.87
CA CYS A 17 -16.26 39.75 -11.97
C CYS A 17 -15.38 39.49 -13.20
N LEU A 18 -14.08 39.39 -13.02
CA LEU A 18 -13.16 39.04 -14.10
C LEU A 18 -13.51 37.72 -14.76
N LEU A 19 -13.78 36.67 -13.97
CA LEU A 19 -14.14 35.35 -14.50
C LEU A 19 -15.45 35.41 -15.30
N LYS A 20 -16.46 36.17 -14.85
CA LYS A 20 -17.69 36.41 -15.61
C LYS A 20 -17.42 37.06 -16.96
N ASP A 21 -16.55 38.04 -17.01
CA ASP A 21 -16.20 38.73 -18.26
C ASP A 21 -15.42 37.81 -19.23
N ILE A 22 -14.52 37.00 -18.70
CA ILE A 22 -13.79 36.01 -19.48
C ILE A 22 -14.75 34.98 -20.09
N ILE A 23 -15.65 34.39 -19.27
CA ILE A 23 -16.63 33.40 -19.75
C ILE A 23 -17.52 33.98 -20.85
N LYS A 24 -18.06 35.18 -20.65
CA LYS A 24 -18.87 35.86 -21.69
C LYS A 24 -18.11 36.02 -22.99
N LYS A 25 -16.86 36.50 -22.91
CA LYS A 25 -16.03 36.71 -24.08
C LYS A 25 -15.66 35.43 -24.80
N GLN A 26 -15.35 34.38 -24.04
CA GLN A 26 -15.09 33.03 -24.60
C GLN A 26 -16.33 32.47 -25.31
N LYS A 27 -17.53 32.56 -24.71
CA LYS A 27 -18.79 32.11 -25.34
C LYS A 27 -19.04 32.87 -26.65
N MET A 28 -18.80 34.18 -26.68
CA MET A 28 -18.95 34.98 -27.86
C MET A 28 -17.99 34.57 -28.98
N LEU A 29 -16.70 34.40 -28.66
CA LEU A 29 -15.69 33.95 -29.61
C LEU A 29 -15.96 32.54 -30.16
N ILE A 30 -16.43 31.62 -29.31
CA ILE A 30 -16.81 30.26 -29.72
C ILE A 30 -18.00 30.34 -30.69
N ALA A 31 -19.04 31.09 -30.37
CA ALA A 31 -20.20 31.28 -31.26
C ALA A 31 -19.86 31.89 -32.62
N GLU A 32 -18.83 32.73 -32.69
CA GLU A 32 -18.35 33.34 -33.94
C GLU A 32 -17.50 32.36 -34.79
N GLN A 33 -16.72 31.48 -34.15
CA GLN A 33 -15.70 30.68 -34.83
C GLN A 33 -16.07 29.20 -35.01
N VAL A 34 -16.99 28.67 -34.20
CA VAL A 34 -17.37 27.27 -34.20
C VAL A 34 -18.79 27.10 -34.73
N GLN A 35 -18.96 26.25 -35.73
CA GLN A 35 -20.30 25.90 -36.24
C GLN A 35 -20.98 24.88 -35.30
N GLY A 36 -22.25 25.09 -35.01
CA GLY A 36 -23.04 24.25 -34.13
C GLY A 36 -23.01 24.72 -32.68
N ASP A 37 -23.40 23.82 -31.76
CA ASP A 37 -23.48 24.08 -30.32
C ASP A 37 -22.52 23.14 -29.58
N PRO A 38 -21.23 23.49 -29.50
CA PRO A 38 -20.24 22.66 -28.86
C PRO A 38 -20.47 22.64 -27.34
N PRO A 39 -20.24 21.51 -26.66
CA PRO A 39 -20.32 21.44 -25.21
C PRO A 39 -19.29 22.39 -24.57
N LEU A 40 -19.74 23.20 -23.64
CA LEU A 40 -18.88 24.12 -22.87
C LEU A 40 -18.68 23.56 -21.46
N LEU A 41 -17.47 23.71 -20.94
CA LEU A 41 -17.06 23.15 -19.66
C LEU A 41 -16.33 24.22 -18.83
N LEU A 42 -16.72 24.35 -17.55
CA LEU A 42 -16.04 25.17 -16.54
C LEU A 42 -15.51 24.26 -15.42
N VAL A 43 -14.18 24.21 -15.29
CA VAL A 43 -13.53 23.44 -14.23
C VAL A 43 -13.54 24.22 -12.92
N LEU A 44 -14.11 23.61 -11.88
CA LEU A 44 -14.18 24.15 -10.53
C LEU A 44 -13.06 23.52 -9.69
N TYR A 45 -11.86 24.08 -9.80
CA TYR A 45 -10.68 23.59 -9.10
C TYR A 45 -10.02 24.70 -8.29
N LYS A 46 -9.54 24.40 -7.09
CA LYS A 46 -8.90 25.34 -6.16
C LYS A 46 -9.77 26.59 -5.93
N GLU A 47 -9.23 27.80 -6.19
CA GLU A 47 -9.94 29.07 -5.99
C GLU A 47 -11.22 29.23 -6.82
N VAL A 48 -11.32 28.59 -7.98
CA VAL A 48 -12.53 28.67 -8.82
C VAL A 48 -13.73 28.04 -8.16
N GLU A 49 -13.52 27.04 -7.31
CA GLU A 49 -14.59 26.44 -6.50
C GLU A 49 -15.21 27.48 -5.56
N GLN A 50 -14.37 28.27 -4.89
CA GLN A 50 -14.85 29.39 -4.06
C GLN A 50 -15.58 30.46 -4.87
N TYR A 51 -15.13 30.74 -6.08
CA TYR A 51 -15.81 31.72 -6.96
C TYR A 51 -17.18 31.18 -7.43
N PHE A 52 -17.31 29.89 -7.60
CA PHE A 52 -18.58 29.26 -7.96
C PHE A 52 -19.59 29.34 -6.81
N TYR A 53 -19.21 28.95 -5.60
CA TYR A 53 -20.13 28.98 -4.46
C TYR A 53 -20.35 30.38 -3.88
N GLY A 54 -19.35 31.25 -3.95
CA GLY A 54 -19.38 32.56 -3.29
C GLY A 54 -19.24 32.44 -1.76
N SER A 55 -19.81 33.40 -1.06
CA SER A 55 -19.91 33.46 0.39
C SER A 55 -21.24 34.05 0.84
N GLU A 56 -21.52 34.14 2.14
CA GLU A 56 -22.72 34.81 2.66
C GLU A 56 -22.88 36.26 2.19
N LEU A 57 -21.75 36.96 1.90
CA LEU A 57 -21.71 38.37 1.51
C LEU A 57 -21.46 38.57 0.01
N ILE A 58 -21.02 37.56 -0.72
CA ILE A 58 -20.58 37.68 -2.12
C ILE A 58 -21.26 36.60 -2.94
N ALA A 59 -22.13 37.00 -3.87
CA ALA A 59 -22.79 36.05 -4.77
C ALA A 59 -21.78 35.41 -5.72
N GLY A 60 -21.73 34.07 -5.71
CA GLY A 60 -20.89 33.28 -6.61
C GLY A 60 -21.49 33.15 -8.02
N LEU A 61 -20.93 32.18 -8.75
CA LEU A 61 -21.35 31.87 -10.12
C LEU A 61 -22.50 30.83 -10.17
N LYS A 62 -22.80 30.09 -9.09
CA LYS A 62 -23.75 28.99 -9.09
C LYS A 62 -25.15 29.35 -9.59
N ASP A 63 -25.59 30.56 -9.30
CA ASP A 63 -26.91 31.10 -9.71
C ASP A 63 -26.83 32.06 -10.92
N TRP A 64 -25.66 32.15 -11.55
CA TRP A 64 -25.46 33.06 -12.68
C TRP A 64 -25.93 32.41 -13.98
N LYS A 65 -26.97 32.97 -14.60
CA LYS A 65 -27.66 32.44 -15.78
C LYS A 65 -26.77 32.19 -17.00
N GLU A 66 -25.66 32.87 -17.15
CA GLU A 66 -24.73 32.63 -18.25
C GLU A 66 -24.01 31.26 -18.16
N LEU A 67 -24.11 30.61 -17.03
CA LEU A 67 -23.66 29.20 -16.87
C LEU A 67 -24.72 28.17 -17.24
N ASP A 68 -25.93 28.59 -17.65
CA ASP A 68 -26.92 27.67 -18.18
C ASP A 68 -26.36 27.00 -19.46
N GLY A 69 -26.46 25.68 -19.54
CA GLY A 69 -25.88 24.87 -20.62
C GLY A 69 -24.37 24.63 -20.54
N VAL A 70 -23.68 25.16 -19.52
CA VAL A 70 -22.25 24.88 -19.29
C VAL A 70 -22.12 23.74 -18.28
N ILE A 71 -21.36 22.70 -18.60
CA ILE A 71 -21.00 21.61 -17.68
C ILE A 71 -20.07 22.20 -16.60
N CYS A 72 -20.45 22.09 -15.33
CA CYS A 72 -19.58 22.45 -14.22
C CYS A 72 -18.83 21.20 -13.74
N MET A 73 -17.53 21.18 -13.93
CA MET A 73 -16.67 20.06 -13.60
C MET A 73 -16.05 20.23 -12.22
N LEU A 74 -16.41 19.35 -11.29
CA LEU A 74 -15.76 19.23 -9.98
C LEU A 74 -14.45 18.46 -10.10
N CYS A 75 -13.58 18.63 -9.11
CA CYS A 75 -12.34 17.89 -8.96
C CYS A 75 -12.33 17.19 -7.60
N GLU A 76 -11.78 15.97 -7.55
CA GLU A 76 -11.53 15.29 -6.30
C GLU A 76 -10.30 15.89 -5.57
N ASP A 77 -9.78 15.23 -4.52
CA ASP A 77 -8.69 15.77 -3.68
C ASP A 77 -7.27 15.62 -4.26
N ASN A 78 -7.12 15.26 -5.53
CA ASN A 78 -5.90 14.89 -6.25
C ASN A 78 -5.34 13.51 -5.86
N PHE A 79 -5.96 12.82 -4.91
CA PHE A 79 -5.55 11.51 -4.42
C PHE A 79 -6.64 10.44 -4.59
N GLY A 80 -7.66 10.76 -5.40
CA GLY A 80 -8.74 9.85 -5.76
C GLY A 80 -9.87 9.76 -4.73
N HIS A 81 -10.10 10.79 -3.88
CA HIS A 81 -11.23 10.84 -2.95
C HIS A 81 -12.15 12.01 -3.28
N MET A 82 -13.45 11.75 -3.36
CA MET A 82 -14.45 12.80 -3.58
C MET A 82 -14.45 13.79 -2.43
N ARG A 83 -14.21 15.05 -2.77
CA ARG A 83 -14.11 16.16 -1.85
C ARG A 83 -15.39 16.97 -1.77
N THR A 84 -16.00 17.19 -2.93
CA THR A 84 -17.22 17.99 -3.09
C THR A 84 -18.16 17.27 -4.04
N LEU A 85 -19.43 17.19 -3.67
CA LEU A 85 -20.50 16.63 -4.48
C LEU A 85 -21.60 17.68 -4.63
N PRO A 86 -22.40 17.66 -5.74
CA PRO A 86 -23.45 18.63 -5.93
C PRO A 86 -24.52 18.53 -4.84
N ALA A 87 -24.78 19.66 -4.17
CA ALA A 87 -25.88 19.73 -3.21
C ALA A 87 -27.22 19.51 -3.92
N GLU A 88 -28.21 18.97 -3.19
CA GLU A 88 -29.52 18.59 -3.74
C GLU A 88 -30.18 19.71 -4.55
N GLN A 89 -30.07 20.97 -4.08
CA GLN A 89 -30.71 22.14 -4.68
C GLN A 89 -30.12 22.51 -6.06
N ILE A 90 -28.89 22.14 -6.34
CA ILE A 90 -28.19 22.45 -7.59
C ILE A 90 -27.81 21.20 -8.40
N ARG A 91 -28.16 20.01 -7.93
CA ARG A 91 -27.82 18.74 -8.57
C ARG A 91 -28.34 18.66 -10.00
N ASN A 92 -29.58 19.09 -10.21
CA ASN A 92 -30.28 19.05 -11.50
C ASN A 92 -30.14 20.38 -12.28
N ARG A 93 -28.98 21.05 -12.20
CA ARG A 93 -28.76 22.29 -12.95
C ARG A 93 -28.77 22.08 -14.46
N ASN A 94 -29.17 23.10 -15.21
CA ASN A 94 -29.05 23.12 -16.66
C ASN A 94 -27.55 23.20 -17.06
N GLY A 95 -27.10 22.27 -17.89
CA GLY A 95 -25.70 22.08 -18.28
C GLY A 95 -25.00 20.92 -17.54
N GLY A 96 -25.56 20.48 -16.40
CA GLY A 96 -25.09 19.28 -15.72
C GLY A 96 -23.75 19.41 -15.00
N TRP A 97 -23.17 18.25 -14.63
CA TRP A 97 -21.95 18.14 -13.84
C TRP A 97 -20.95 17.18 -14.45
N GLY A 98 -19.68 17.52 -14.32
CA GLY A 98 -18.55 16.65 -14.63
C GLY A 98 -17.65 16.41 -13.43
N MET A 99 -16.75 15.39 -13.56
CA MET A 99 -15.70 15.07 -12.60
C MET A 99 -14.35 14.98 -13.30
N TYR A 100 -13.36 15.60 -12.70
CA TYR A 100 -11.95 15.45 -13.03
C TYR A 100 -11.30 14.55 -11.97
N TYR A 101 -10.92 13.33 -12.36
CA TYR A 101 -10.39 12.28 -11.48
C TYR A 101 -8.90 12.04 -11.75
N HIS A 102 -8.12 11.71 -10.72
CA HIS A 102 -6.69 11.46 -10.85
C HIS A 102 -6.34 9.99 -10.63
N LEU A 103 -5.70 9.36 -11.62
CA LEU A 103 -4.92 8.13 -11.47
C LEU A 103 -3.43 8.43 -11.27
N ASP A 104 -3.01 9.60 -11.67
CA ASP A 104 -1.68 10.17 -11.62
C ASP A 104 -1.79 11.64 -11.21
N TYR A 105 -0.84 12.14 -10.43
CA TYR A 105 -0.85 13.54 -10.00
C TYR A 105 0.57 14.10 -9.89
N HIS A 106 0.82 15.19 -10.62
CA HIS A 106 2.02 16.01 -10.48
C HIS A 106 1.72 17.25 -9.65
N GLY A 107 2.18 17.31 -8.40
CA GLY A 107 1.91 18.46 -7.53
C GLY A 107 2.22 18.22 -6.04
N GLU A 108 1.95 19.24 -5.24
CA GLU A 108 2.12 19.19 -3.79
C GLU A 108 1.01 18.39 -3.10
N PRO A 109 1.27 17.72 -1.95
CA PRO A 109 2.58 17.62 -1.26
C PRO A 109 3.49 16.55 -1.86
N VAL A 110 2.96 15.57 -2.61
CA VAL A 110 3.70 14.46 -3.19
C VAL A 110 3.12 14.14 -4.56
N SER A 111 3.96 14.12 -5.58
CA SER A 111 3.61 13.56 -6.89
C SER A 111 3.57 12.03 -6.81
N TYR A 112 2.71 11.40 -7.62
CA TYR A 112 2.69 9.96 -7.84
C TYR A 112 2.38 9.73 -9.32
N GLU A 113 3.37 9.25 -10.06
CA GLU A 113 3.40 9.27 -11.51
C GLU A 113 4.03 8.00 -12.12
N TRP A 114 4.59 7.14 -11.27
CA TRP A 114 5.46 6.08 -11.75
C TRP A 114 4.72 4.82 -12.22
N VAL A 115 3.92 4.23 -11.34
CA VAL A 115 3.18 2.98 -11.58
C VAL A 115 1.82 3.00 -10.89
N ASP A 116 0.93 2.10 -11.26
CA ASP A 116 -0.38 1.99 -10.64
C ASP A 116 -0.32 1.87 -9.12
N SER A 117 -1.04 2.74 -8.44
CA SER A 117 -1.19 2.78 -6.97
C SER A 117 -2.63 3.06 -6.52
N THR A 118 -3.58 3.04 -7.44
CA THR A 118 -5.00 3.26 -7.16
C THR A 118 -5.79 1.98 -7.50
N PRO A 119 -6.29 1.24 -6.48
CA PRO A 119 -7.07 0.02 -6.70
C PRO A 119 -8.37 0.29 -7.46
N LEU A 120 -8.81 -0.67 -8.27
CA LEU A 120 -10.06 -0.55 -9.02
C LEU A 120 -11.28 -0.39 -8.09
N SER A 121 -11.26 -0.99 -6.90
CA SER A 121 -12.27 -0.81 -5.86
C SER A 121 -12.46 0.64 -5.44
N LYS A 122 -11.36 1.41 -5.39
CA LYS A 122 -11.39 2.83 -5.07
C LYS A 122 -12.00 3.66 -6.20
N ILE A 123 -11.59 3.37 -7.45
CA ILE A 123 -12.17 4.00 -8.64
C ILE A 123 -13.69 3.75 -8.66
N TRP A 124 -14.07 2.48 -8.48
CA TRP A 124 -15.47 2.07 -8.43
C TRP A 124 -16.25 2.84 -7.37
N GLU A 125 -15.80 2.81 -6.14
CA GLU A 125 -16.48 3.44 -5.02
C GLU A 125 -16.66 4.94 -5.22
N GLN A 126 -15.59 5.64 -5.61
CA GLN A 126 -15.58 7.09 -5.73
C GLN A 126 -16.38 7.57 -6.96
N MET A 127 -16.21 6.92 -8.11
CA MET A 127 -16.89 7.33 -9.32
C MET A 127 -18.38 6.93 -9.34
N CYS A 128 -18.73 5.81 -8.71
CA CYS A 128 -20.13 5.47 -8.49
C CYS A 128 -20.82 6.47 -7.55
N MET A 129 -20.15 6.90 -6.48
CA MET A 129 -20.68 7.95 -5.62
C MET A 129 -20.87 9.26 -6.41
N ALA A 130 -19.93 9.65 -7.24
CA ALA A 130 -20.07 10.82 -8.11
C ALA A 130 -21.30 10.69 -9.01
N TYR A 131 -21.48 9.55 -9.67
CA TYR A 131 -22.61 9.28 -10.56
C TYR A 131 -23.96 9.38 -9.85
N GLU A 132 -24.11 8.76 -8.68
CA GLU A 132 -25.35 8.79 -7.87
C GLU A 132 -25.70 10.22 -7.39
N TYR A 133 -24.70 11.08 -7.25
CA TYR A 133 -24.88 12.49 -6.91
C TYR A 133 -25.06 13.38 -8.14
N GLY A 134 -25.33 12.80 -9.32
CA GLY A 134 -25.69 13.52 -10.53
C GLY A 134 -24.52 14.01 -11.37
N ILE A 135 -23.30 13.53 -11.15
CA ILE A 135 -22.13 13.84 -11.96
C ILE A 135 -22.05 12.85 -13.12
N GLN A 136 -22.81 13.12 -14.19
CA GLN A 136 -23.07 12.17 -15.28
C GLN A 136 -22.74 12.72 -16.67
N ASP A 137 -22.46 14.03 -16.82
CA ASP A 137 -22.37 14.64 -18.14
C ASP A 137 -20.97 14.61 -18.74
N ALA A 138 -19.92 14.64 -17.90
CA ALA A 138 -18.53 14.54 -18.36
C ALA A 138 -17.62 13.97 -17.29
N TRP A 139 -16.85 12.94 -17.65
CA TRP A 139 -15.78 12.40 -16.81
C TRP A 139 -14.45 12.57 -17.54
N ILE A 140 -13.50 13.20 -16.87
CA ILE A 140 -12.11 13.32 -17.34
C ILE A 140 -11.21 12.62 -16.32
N VAL A 141 -10.28 11.81 -16.81
CA VAL A 141 -9.26 11.17 -15.98
C VAL A 141 -7.89 11.74 -16.31
N ASN A 142 -7.18 12.21 -15.29
CA ASN A 142 -5.75 12.48 -15.37
C ASN A 142 -5.00 11.16 -15.13
N ALA A 143 -4.27 10.72 -16.13
CA ALA A 143 -3.55 9.45 -16.12
C ALA A 143 -2.04 9.64 -16.37
N GLY A 144 -1.58 10.89 -16.53
CA GLY A 144 -0.19 11.18 -16.90
C GLY A 144 0.24 10.42 -18.14
N ASP A 145 1.23 9.55 -18.00
CA ASP A 145 1.61 8.59 -19.04
C ASP A 145 0.57 7.47 -19.14
N LEU A 146 0.13 7.17 -20.37
CA LEU A 146 -0.85 6.09 -20.60
C LEU A 146 -0.24 4.71 -20.34
N LYS A 147 1.07 4.57 -20.59
CA LYS A 147 1.79 3.31 -20.34
C LYS A 147 1.97 3.12 -18.84
N LEU A 148 1.79 1.89 -18.39
CA LEU A 148 1.76 1.43 -16.99
C LEU A 148 0.46 1.77 -16.24
N HIS A 149 -0.52 2.47 -16.89
CA HIS A 149 -1.83 2.79 -16.31
C HIS A 149 -3.00 2.24 -17.17
N GLU A 150 -2.72 1.32 -18.11
CA GLU A 150 -3.72 0.84 -19.05
C GLU A 150 -4.92 0.19 -18.39
N VAL A 151 -4.72 -0.58 -17.32
CA VAL A 151 -5.80 -1.32 -16.66
C VAL A 151 -6.76 -0.38 -15.93
N PRO A 152 -6.32 0.52 -15.04
CA PRO A 152 -7.22 1.45 -14.37
C PRO A 152 -7.89 2.43 -15.33
N ILE A 153 -7.20 2.89 -16.39
CA ILE A 153 -7.82 3.71 -17.44
C ILE A 153 -8.94 2.93 -18.14
N THR A 154 -8.68 1.67 -18.52
CA THR A 154 -9.68 0.83 -19.18
C THR A 154 -10.89 0.61 -18.28
N TYR A 155 -10.67 0.39 -16.98
CA TYR A 155 -11.76 0.24 -16.02
C TYR A 155 -12.57 1.54 -15.86
N PHE A 156 -11.89 2.67 -15.70
CA PHE A 156 -12.54 3.97 -15.60
C PHE A 156 -13.44 4.25 -16.81
N MET A 157 -12.93 3.98 -18.01
CA MET A 157 -13.69 4.15 -19.26
C MET A 157 -14.83 3.14 -19.39
N ALA A 158 -14.64 1.89 -18.97
CA ALA A 158 -15.71 0.88 -18.97
C ALA A 158 -16.85 1.28 -18.02
N LEU A 159 -16.53 1.76 -16.82
CA LEU A 159 -17.49 2.26 -15.83
C LEU A 159 -18.27 3.47 -16.37
N ALA A 160 -17.58 4.41 -17.04
CA ALA A 160 -18.21 5.58 -17.65
C ALA A 160 -19.12 5.21 -18.83
N TYR A 161 -18.75 4.19 -19.61
CA TYR A 161 -19.49 3.75 -20.80
C TYR A 161 -20.74 2.92 -20.46
N ASP A 162 -20.66 2.05 -19.45
CA ASP A 162 -21.73 1.13 -19.08
C ASP A 162 -21.86 1.05 -17.54
N TYR A 163 -22.47 2.10 -16.98
CA TYR A 163 -22.68 2.20 -15.53
C TYR A 163 -23.63 1.13 -15.01
N ASP A 164 -24.61 0.68 -15.82
CA ASP A 164 -25.56 -0.37 -15.42
C ASP A 164 -24.83 -1.69 -15.16
N LYS A 165 -23.80 -2.00 -15.94
CA LYS A 165 -22.97 -3.20 -15.78
C LYS A 165 -21.96 -3.06 -14.63
N TRP A 166 -21.28 -1.92 -14.54
CA TRP A 166 -20.07 -1.77 -13.72
C TRP A 166 -20.27 -0.93 -12.45
N GLY A 167 -21.42 -0.25 -12.30
CA GLY A 167 -21.72 0.64 -11.18
C GLY A 167 -22.21 -0.06 -9.92
N TYR A 168 -22.87 0.69 -9.04
CA TYR A 168 -23.32 0.20 -7.73
C TYR A 168 -24.30 -0.98 -7.77
N GLY A 169 -24.95 -1.23 -8.88
CA GLY A 169 -25.78 -2.43 -9.10
C GLY A 169 -24.98 -3.73 -9.00
N ASN A 170 -23.69 -3.67 -9.26
CA ASN A 170 -22.77 -4.80 -9.16
C ASN A 170 -21.61 -4.45 -8.23
N ARG A 171 -21.67 -4.91 -6.98
CA ARG A 171 -20.68 -4.61 -5.93
C ARG A 171 -19.32 -5.28 -6.11
N GLU A 172 -19.25 -6.31 -6.96
CA GLU A 172 -18.03 -7.05 -7.29
C GLU A 172 -17.49 -6.69 -8.67
N SER A 173 -18.07 -5.67 -9.32
CA SER A 173 -17.76 -5.32 -10.71
C SER A 173 -16.28 -5.09 -10.99
N TYR A 174 -15.53 -4.50 -10.06
CA TYR A 174 -14.08 -4.30 -10.19
C TYR A 174 -13.29 -5.61 -10.15
N LEU A 175 -13.76 -6.63 -9.42
CA LEU A 175 -13.17 -7.99 -9.43
C LEU A 175 -13.52 -8.73 -10.73
N GLU A 176 -14.79 -8.67 -11.13
CA GLU A 176 -15.24 -9.25 -12.40
C GLU A 176 -14.53 -8.61 -13.59
N PHE A 177 -14.36 -7.28 -13.58
CA PHE A 177 -13.62 -6.56 -14.61
C PHE A 177 -12.18 -7.05 -14.72
N THR A 178 -11.48 -7.21 -13.59
CA THR A 178 -10.09 -7.67 -13.59
C THR A 178 -9.96 -9.06 -14.22
N ALA A 179 -10.90 -9.98 -13.91
CA ALA A 179 -10.93 -11.31 -14.50
C ALA A 179 -11.27 -11.26 -15.99
N GLU A 180 -12.28 -10.46 -16.39
CA GLU A 180 -12.67 -10.27 -17.80
C GLU A 180 -11.53 -9.62 -18.63
N TRP A 181 -10.84 -8.63 -18.05
CA TRP A 181 -9.68 -7.99 -18.67
C TRP A 181 -8.54 -8.99 -18.91
N ALA A 182 -8.21 -9.80 -17.90
CA ALA A 182 -7.17 -10.83 -18.04
C ALA A 182 -7.54 -11.85 -19.13
N GLY A 183 -8.78 -12.32 -19.17
CA GLY A 183 -9.26 -13.23 -20.21
C GLY A 183 -9.24 -12.65 -21.61
N LYS A 184 -9.56 -11.36 -21.77
CA LYS A 184 -9.54 -10.67 -23.06
C LYS A 184 -8.13 -10.32 -23.54
N SER A 185 -7.26 -9.95 -22.63
CA SER A 185 -5.88 -9.55 -22.94
C SER A 185 -4.95 -10.74 -23.19
N PHE A 186 -5.28 -11.89 -22.59
CA PHE A 186 -4.48 -13.12 -22.65
C PHE A 186 -5.36 -14.33 -23.02
N PRO A 187 -5.96 -14.33 -24.23
CA PRO A 187 -6.96 -15.34 -24.61
C PRO A 187 -6.37 -16.75 -24.80
N ASP A 188 -5.09 -16.87 -25.11
CA ASP A 188 -4.40 -18.15 -25.29
C ASP A 188 -3.90 -18.74 -23.96
N ALA A 189 -3.90 -17.95 -22.88
CA ALA A 189 -3.54 -18.41 -21.54
C ALA A 189 -4.64 -19.28 -20.93
N SER A 190 -4.25 -20.27 -20.11
CA SER A 190 -5.22 -21.06 -19.34
C SER A 190 -5.99 -20.19 -18.34
N VAL A 191 -7.18 -20.64 -17.92
CA VAL A 191 -8.00 -19.92 -16.93
C VAL A 191 -7.24 -19.70 -15.61
N GLU A 192 -6.44 -20.67 -15.17
CA GLU A 192 -5.59 -20.54 -14.00
C GLU A 192 -4.53 -19.46 -14.20
N LEU A 193 -3.90 -19.43 -15.36
CA LEU A 193 -2.89 -18.42 -15.67
C LEU A 193 -3.49 -17.02 -15.77
N GLN A 194 -4.71 -16.89 -16.32
CA GLN A 194 -5.47 -15.63 -16.33
C GLN A 194 -5.79 -15.14 -14.90
N LYS A 195 -6.14 -16.07 -13.98
CA LYS A 195 -6.32 -15.74 -12.56
C LYS A 195 -5.02 -15.29 -11.88
N ASP A 196 -3.91 -15.93 -12.19
CA ASP A 196 -2.60 -15.53 -11.69
C ASP A 196 -2.21 -14.14 -12.19
N ILE A 197 -2.50 -13.80 -13.46
CA ILE A 197 -2.30 -12.46 -14.02
C ILE A 197 -3.14 -11.42 -13.27
N ALA A 198 -4.43 -11.70 -13.09
CA ALA A 198 -5.33 -10.83 -12.33
C ALA A 198 -4.85 -10.65 -10.88
N TYR A 199 -4.38 -11.73 -10.24
CA TYR A 199 -3.81 -11.69 -8.89
C TYR A 199 -2.56 -10.80 -8.82
N VAL A 200 -1.60 -10.97 -9.73
CA VAL A 200 -0.35 -10.17 -9.71
C VAL A 200 -0.68 -8.69 -9.88
N PHE A 201 -1.55 -8.35 -10.86
CA PHE A 201 -1.99 -6.96 -11.05
C PHE A 201 -2.63 -6.40 -9.78
N THR A 202 -3.63 -7.07 -9.26
CA THR A 202 -4.38 -6.58 -8.10
C THR A 202 -3.50 -6.46 -6.85
N GLU A 203 -2.63 -7.46 -6.61
CA GLU A 203 -1.82 -7.51 -5.40
C GLU A 203 -0.72 -6.43 -5.37
N TYR A 204 -0.03 -6.18 -6.50
CA TYR A 204 0.98 -5.12 -6.48
C TYR A 204 0.35 -3.73 -6.37
N VAL A 205 -0.83 -3.51 -6.97
CA VAL A 205 -1.56 -2.25 -6.84
C VAL A 205 -2.05 -2.04 -5.41
N ASP A 206 -2.56 -3.07 -4.75
CA ASP A 206 -2.97 -3.00 -3.34
C ASP A 206 -1.79 -2.69 -2.42
N ILE A 207 -0.64 -3.32 -2.63
CA ILE A 207 0.59 -3.02 -1.88
C ILE A 207 0.99 -1.56 -2.10
N ASN A 208 0.97 -1.07 -3.34
CA ASN A 208 1.26 0.33 -3.66
C ASN A 208 0.21 1.30 -3.07
N ASN A 209 -1.04 0.88 -2.91
CA ASN A 209 -2.08 1.69 -2.26
C ASN A 209 -1.90 1.77 -0.74
N MET A 210 -1.36 0.73 -0.09
CA MET A 210 -1.03 0.79 1.35
C MET A 210 -0.05 1.93 1.63
N ARG A 211 0.98 2.07 0.81
CA ARG A 211 1.87 3.22 0.74
C ARG A 211 2.39 3.37 -0.67
N ARG A 212 2.13 4.53 -1.29
CA ARG A 212 2.59 4.82 -2.65
C ARG A 212 4.10 4.70 -2.76
N PRO A 213 4.62 4.18 -3.88
CA PRO A 213 6.07 4.02 -4.10
C PRO A 213 6.88 5.26 -3.78
N GLU A 214 6.44 6.42 -4.27
CA GLU A 214 7.10 7.73 -4.08
C GLU A 214 7.12 8.18 -2.61
N SER A 215 6.27 7.61 -1.77
CA SER A 215 6.18 7.93 -0.34
C SER A 215 6.80 6.87 0.56
N LEU A 216 7.48 5.86 0.00
CA LEU A 216 8.19 4.85 0.78
C LEU A 216 9.45 5.44 1.42
N HIS A 217 9.73 5.02 2.63
CA HIS A 217 10.98 5.26 3.35
C HIS A 217 11.21 4.14 4.38
N GLU A 218 12.41 4.06 4.93
CA GLU A 218 12.85 2.99 5.82
C GLU A 218 12.06 2.82 7.13
N GLY A 219 11.28 3.82 7.52
CA GLY A 219 10.46 3.79 8.76
C GLY A 219 8.97 3.55 8.54
N ILE A 220 8.53 3.23 7.32
CA ILE A 220 7.08 3.03 7.03
C ILE A 220 6.55 1.77 7.69
N TYR A 221 7.29 0.67 7.60
CA TYR A 221 6.99 -0.60 8.23
C TYR A 221 8.03 -0.84 9.32
N HIS A 222 7.58 -1.22 10.51
CA HIS A 222 8.53 -1.46 11.59
C HIS A 222 9.43 -2.66 11.26
N PRO A 223 10.76 -2.55 11.45
CA PRO A 223 11.69 -3.62 11.09
C PRO A 223 11.42 -4.97 11.76
N CYS A 224 10.94 -4.97 13.01
CA CYS A 224 10.65 -6.16 13.79
C CYS A 224 9.23 -6.17 14.34
N ASN A 225 8.78 -5.08 15.05
CA ASN A 225 7.53 -5.10 15.80
C ASN A 225 6.35 -5.57 14.95
N TYR A 226 5.57 -6.49 15.51
CA TYR A 226 4.41 -7.12 14.87
C TYR A 226 4.71 -7.90 13.60
N GLY A 227 5.97 -8.13 13.25
CA GLY A 227 6.36 -8.79 11.98
C GLY A 227 5.91 -8.03 10.72
N GLU A 228 5.77 -6.70 10.78
CA GLU A 228 5.26 -5.92 9.64
C GLU A 228 6.14 -6.05 8.41
N THR A 229 7.44 -5.81 8.58
CA THR A 229 8.43 -5.93 7.50
C THR A 229 8.45 -7.32 6.88
N ASP A 230 8.45 -8.37 7.71
CA ASP A 230 8.55 -9.75 7.22
C ASP A 230 7.30 -10.16 6.44
N ARG A 231 6.10 -9.79 6.90
CA ARG A 231 4.86 -10.01 6.13
C ARG A 231 4.88 -9.29 4.78
N MET A 232 5.41 -8.07 4.73
CA MET A 232 5.51 -7.32 3.46
C MET A 232 6.56 -7.92 2.53
N LEU A 233 7.69 -8.42 3.06
CA LEU A 233 8.69 -9.15 2.28
C LEU A 233 8.12 -10.44 1.68
N GLU A 234 7.32 -11.20 2.43
CA GLU A 234 6.66 -12.40 1.92
C GLU A 234 5.63 -12.10 0.85
N ARG A 235 4.81 -11.05 1.03
CA ARG A 235 3.86 -10.59 0.00
C ARG A 235 4.60 -10.19 -1.28
N ALA A 236 5.65 -9.40 -1.17
CA ALA A 236 6.47 -8.99 -2.31
C ALA A 236 7.08 -10.20 -3.02
N LYS A 237 7.66 -11.14 -2.28
CA LYS A 237 8.23 -12.38 -2.82
C LYS A 237 7.18 -13.20 -3.57
N LYS A 238 5.97 -13.33 -3.04
CA LYS A 238 4.88 -14.07 -3.69
C LYS A 238 4.49 -13.42 -5.02
N VAL A 239 4.36 -12.09 -5.07
CA VAL A 239 4.09 -11.34 -6.31
C VAL A 239 5.19 -11.60 -7.34
N GLU A 240 6.45 -11.45 -6.96
CA GLU A 240 7.60 -11.67 -7.85
C GLU A 240 7.65 -13.09 -8.42
N LEU A 241 7.54 -14.11 -7.56
CA LEU A 241 7.58 -15.52 -7.98
C LEU A 241 6.41 -15.87 -8.90
N THR A 242 5.20 -15.40 -8.58
CA THR A 242 4.03 -15.62 -9.43
C THR A 242 4.21 -14.93 -10.78
N SER A 243 4.69 -13.68 -10.79
CA SER A 243 4.88 -12.92 -12.02
C SER A 243 5.95 -13.52 -12.96
N VAL A 244 7.04 -14.04 -12.39
CA VAL A 244 8.06 -14.77 -13.16
C VAL A 244 7.49 -16.06 -13.74
N SER A 245 6.76 -16.84 -12.94
CA SER A 245 6.11 -18.09 -13.41
C SER A 245 5.11 -17.86 -14.54
N ILE A 246 4.37 -16.75 -14.51
CA ILE A 246 3.47 -16.36 -15.60
C ILE A 246 4.26 -16.10 -16.88
N LEU A 247 5.32 -15.29 -16.77
CA LEU A 247 6.15 -14.89 -17.92
C LEU A 247 6.75 -16.10 -18.64
N GLU A 248 7.13 -17.15 -17.89
CA GLU A 248 7.66 -18.41 -18.46
C GLU A 248 6.61 -19.24 -19.21
N LYS A 249 5.34 -19.14 -18.80
CA LYS A 249 4.24 -19.98 -19.34
C LYS A 249 3.51 -19.35 -20.53
N LEU A 250 3.59 -18.03 -20.69
CA LEU A 250 2.88 -17.32 -21.76
C LEU A 250 3.52 -17.55 -23.13
N SER A 251 2.67 -17.57 -24.18
CA SER A 251 3.08 -17.51 -25.58
C SER A 251 3.82 -16.21 -25.88
N GLU A 252 4.63 -16.16 -26.96
CA GLU A 252 5.47 -14.99 -27.22
C GLU A 252 4.69 -13.67 -27.35
N PRO A 253 3.57 -13.57 -28.09
CA PRO A 253 2.81 -12.31 -28.16
C PRO A 253 2.24 -11.88 -26.79
N GLU A 254 1.69 -12.83 -26.04
CA GLU A 254 1.13 -12.57 -24.72
C GLU A 254 2.21 -12.25 -23.68
N ARG A 255 3.37 -12.90 -23.77
CA ARG A 255 4.54 -12.61 -22.91
C ARG A 255 4.99 -11.17 -23.06
N MET A 256 5.06 -10.66 -24.29
CA MET A 256 5.41 -9.27 -24.57
C MET A 256 4.39 -8.30 -24.00
N ALA A 257 3.09 -8.61 -24.14
CA ALA A 257 2.02 -7.80 -23.57
C ALA A 257 2.08 -7.82 -22.03
N TYR A 258 2.16 -9.00 -21.42
CA TYR A 258 2.25 -9.17 -19.97
C TYR A 258 3.47 -8.45 -19.37
N TYR A 259 4.65 -8.61 -19.99
CA TYR A 259 5.87 -7.94 -19.55
C TYR A 259 5.66 -6.43 -19.42
N SER A 260 5.08 -5.80 -20.42
CA SER A 260 4.94 -4.34 -20.47
C SER A 260 3.74 -3.78 -19.72
N MET A 261 2.70 -4.58 -19.46
CA MET A 261 1.47 -4.11 -18.81
C MET A 261 1.44 -4.41 -17.31
N VAL A 262 2.08 -5.52 -16.87
CA VAL A 262 1.98 -6.00 -15.49
C VAL A 262 3.34 -6.34 -14.89
N HIS A 263 4.13 -7.19 -15.59
CA HIS A 263 5.36 -7.74 -15.02
C HIS A 263 6.35 -6.67 -14.56
N PHE A 264 6.68 -5.73 -15.44
CA PHE A 264 7.63 -4.67 -15.11
C PHE A 264 7.17 -3.87 -13.89
N ALA A 265 5.93 -3.36 -13.88
CA ALA A 265 5.40 -2.56 -12.78
C ALA A 265 5.39 -3.33 -11.46
N ALA A 266 4.97 -4.61 -11.48
CA ALA A 266 4.98 -5.48 -10.31
C ALA A 266 6.41 -5.72 -9.78
N MET A 267 7.36 -6.08 -10.66
CA MET A 267 8.75 -6.35 -10.26
C MET A 267 9.44 -5.10 -9.73
N ALA A 268 9.23 -3.96 -10.40
CA ALA A 268 9.84 -2.68 -10.01
C ALA A 268 9.28 -2.18 -8.66
N SER A 269 7.95 -2.24 -8.47
CA SER A 269 7.30 -1.89 -7.20
C SER A 269 7.79 -2.76 -6.04
N MET A 270 7.82 -4.08 -6.23
CA MET A 270 8.27 -5.00 -5.17
C MET A 270 9.74 -4.83 -4.86
N ASN A 271 10.58 -4.54 -5.85
CA ASN A 271 11.98 -4.23 -5.64
C ASN A 271 12.17 -2.94 -4.82
N LEU A 272 11.42 -1.88 -5.13
CA LEU A 272 11.46 -0.62 -4.38
C LEU A 272 10.98 -0.81 -2.93
N LEU A 273 9.89 -1.54 -2.74
CA LEU A 273 9.42 -1.89 -1.39
C LEU A 273 10.52 -2.61 -0.59
N LYS A 274 11.12 -3.65 -1.15
CA LYS A 274 12.20 -4.41 -0.50
C LYS A 274 13.42 -3.55 -0.20
N MET A 275 13.78 -2.61 -1.08
CA MET A 275 14.86 -1.66 -0.85
C MET A 275 14.68 -0.92 0.48
N HIS A 276 13.49 -0.37 0.72
CA HIS A 276 13.20 0.37 1.96
C HIS A 276 13.04 -0.54 3.17
N LEU A 277 12.45 -1.72 3.02
CA LEU A 277 12.32 -2.71 4.10
C LEU A 277 13.70 -3.20 4.58
N TYR A 278 14.59 -3.53 3.66
CA TYR A 278 15.96 -3.94 3.99
C TYR A 278 16.78 -2.80 4.60
N SER A 279 16.63 -1.57 4.10
CA SER A 279 17.25 -0.39 4.72
C SER A 279 16.73 -0.17 6.16
N GLY A 280 15.44 -0.38 6.41
CA GLY A 280 14.87 -0.34 7.75
C GLY A 280 15.50 -1.35 8.70
N LYS A 281 15.59 -2.62 8.27
CA LYS A 281 16.28 -3.68 9.04
C LYS A 281 17.77 -3.36 9.21
N ASN A 282 18.47 -2.90 8.16
CA ASN A 282 19.86 -2.50 8.25
C ASN A 282 20.08 -1.43 9.34
N THR A 283 19.29 -0.34 9.30
CA THR A 283 19.41 0.76 10.26
C THR A 283 19.09 0.30 11.68
N HIS A 284 18.05 -0.55 11.83
CA HIS A 284 17.63 -1.08 13.12
C HIS A 284 18.73 -1.94 13.77
N TYR A 285 19.22 -2.96 13.06
CA TYR A 285 20.26 -3.83 13.60
C TYR A 285 21.62 -3.13 13.76
N ALA A 286 21.92 -2.15 12.91
CA ALA A 286 23.13 -1.34 13.07
C ALA A 286 23.13 -0.51 14.37
N LYS A 287 21.97 0.04 14.78
CA LYS A 287 21.83 0.72 16.08
C LYS A 287 22.08 -0.20 17.27
N GLN A 288 21.81 -1.49 17.12
CA GLN A 288 22.09 -2.52 18.13
C GLN A 288 23.54 -3.03 18.05
N GLY A 289 24.32 -2.64 17.03
CA GLY A 289 25.68 -3.11 16.79
C GLY A 289 25.76 -4.56 16.31
N ARG A 290 24.69 -5.06 15.70
CA ARG A 290 24.57 -6.45 15.23
C ARG A 290 25.11 -6.61 13.82
N GLN A 291 25.92 -7.67 13.61
CA GLN A 291 26.56 -7.95 12.32
C GLN A 291 25.55 -8.21 11.19
N ILE A 292 24.37 -8.75 11.49
CA ILE A 292 23.30 -9.00 10.50
C ILE A 292 22.90 -7.72 9.74
N ALA A 293 23.15 -6.52 10.31
CA ALA A 293 22.94 -5.25 9.63
C ALA A 293 23.66 -5.20 8.27
N ASN A 294 24.87 -5.76 8.17
CA ASN A 294 25.66 -5.76 6.93
C ASN A 294 24.97 -6.55 5.82
N VAL A 295 24.33 -7.68 6.16
CA VAL A 295 23.57 -8.49 5.21
C VAL A 295 22.40 -7.68 4.63
N PHE A 296 21.65 -6.98 5.48
CA PHE A 296 20.55 -6.12 5.01
C PHE A 296 21.06 -4.90 4.23
N GLY A 297 22.25 -4.39 4.57
CA GLY A 297 22.94 -3.36 3.79
C GLY A 297 23.29 -3.83 2.37
N ASP A 298 23.76 -5.06 2.21
CA ASP A 298 24.07 -5.65 0.90
C ASP A 298 22.79 -5.89 0.09
N LEU A 299 21.74 -6.43 0.71
CA LEU A 299 20.43 -6.59 0.07
C LEU A 299 19.84 -5.25 -0.39
N THR A 300 20.04 -4.18 0.38
CA THR A 300 19.62 -2.82 -0.03
C THR A 300 20.40 -2.37 -1.27
N ARG A 301 21.71 -2.59 -1.34
CA ARG A 301 22.54 -2.27 -2.52
C ARG A 301 22.11 -3.07 -3.74
N GLU A 302 21.80 -4.35 -3.56
CA GLU A 302 21.27 -5.21 -4.63
C GLU A 302 19.96 -4.67 -5.18
N CYS A 303 19.04 -4.21 -4.32
CA CYS A 303 17.78 -3.59 -4.77
C CYS A 303 18.03 -2.30 -5.55
N ILE A 304 18.99 -1.45 -5.14
CA ILE A 304 19.36 -0.23 -5.88
C ILE A 304 19.91 -0.58 -7.27
N HIS A 305 20.76 -1.60 -7.38
CA HIS A 305 21.27 -2.05 -8.68
C HIS A 305 20.17 -2.64 -9.57
N ARG A 306 19.29 -3.43 -8.97
CA ARG A 306 18.17 -4.05 -9.67
C ARG A 306 17.17 -3.03 -10.20
N ASP A 307 16.89 -1.96 -9.46
CA ASP A 307 16.02 -0.87 -9.90
C ASP A 307 16.52 -0.28 -11.22
N ARG A 308 17.80 0.10 -11.27
CA ARG A 308 18.43 0.62 -12.49
C ARG A 308 18.36 -0.37 -13.65
N LYS A 309 18.65 -1.64 -13.37
CA LYS A 309 18.61 -2.70 -14.37
C LYS A 309 17.21 -2.92 -14.94
N LEU A 310 16.18 -2.93 -14.10
CA LEU A 310 14.78 -3.03 -14.53
C LEU A 310 14.40 -1.86 -15.44
N ALA A 311 14.79 -0.64 -15.10
CA ALA A 311 14.56 0.54 -15.92
C ALA A 311 15.28 0.46 -17.27
N GLU A 312 16.55 0.02 -17.30
CA GLU A 312 17.33 -0.18 -18.52
C GLU A 312 16.70 -1.28 -19.40
N GLU A 313 16.32 -2.41 -18.82
CA GLU A 313 15.65 -3.51 -19.54
C GLU A 313 14.33 -3.07 -20.17
N PHE A 314 13.51 -2.31 -19.45
CA PHE A 314 12.26 -1.77 -19.97
C PHE A 314 12.48 -0.73 -21.06
N ALA A 315 13.50 0.13 -20.92
CA ALA A 315 13.83 1.16 -21.91
C ALA A 315 14.20 0.57 -23.29
N VAL A 316 14.90 -0.59 -23.31
CA VAL A 316 15.28 -1.26 -24.57
C VAL A 316 14.24 -2.27 -25.06
N PHE A 317 13.26 -2.60 -24.22
CA PHE A 317 12.22 -3.58 -24.53
C PHE A 317 11.42 -3.20 -25.79
N ASN A 318 11.08 -4.20 -26.59
CA ASN A 318 10.29 -4.05 -27.81
C ASN A 318 10.81 -2.93 -28.74
N ASN A 319 12.11 -2.99 -29.06
CA ASN A 319 12.79 -1.99 -29.91
C ASN A 319 12.67 -0.55 -29.37
N GLN A 320 12.77 -0.38 -28.07
CA GLN A 320 12.70 0.93 -27.36
C GLN A 320 11.34 1.63 -27.49
N LYS A 321 10.27 0.89 -27.77
CA LYS A 321 8.93 1.47 -27.96
C LYS A 321 8.47 2.28 -26.72
N TRP A 322 8.86 1.85 -25.53
CA TRP A 322 8.44 2.44 -24.26
C TRP A 322 9.59 3.16 -23.52
N ASN A 323 10.65 3.50 -24.24
CA ASN A 323 11.76 4.22 -23.66
C ASN A 323 11.29 5.59 -23.11
N GLY A 324 11.59 5.86 -21.84
CA GLY A 324 11.21 7.08 -21.15
C GLY A 324 9.93 6.98 -20.28
N MET A 325 9.09 5.96 -20.45
CA MET A 325 7.84 5.80 -19.70
C MET A 325 8.01 5.41 -18.22
N GLN A 326 9.22 5.00 -17.80
CA GLN A 326 9.53 4.52 -16.46
C GLN A 326 10.43 5.48 -15.66
N LEU A 327 10.63 6.70 -16.13
CA LEU A 327 11.63 7.63 -15.59
C LEU A 327 11.09 8.56 -14.49
N ALA A 328 9.82 8.47 -14.12
CA ALA A 328 9.29 9.26 -13.01
C ALA A 328 10.04 8.99 -11.71
N GLN A 329 10.26 10.02 -10.92
CA GLN A 329 10.95 9.93 -9.63
C GLN A 329 10.15 9.04 -8.67
N HIS A 330 10.78 8.01 -8.13
CA HIS A 330 10.13 7.04 -7.25
C HIS A 330 10.97 6.63 -6.02
N ILE A 331 12.20 7.10 -5.90
CA ILE A 331 13.09 6.80 -4.78
C ILE A 331 13.40 8.07 -4.00
N GLY A 332 13.03 8.09 -2.70
CA GLY A 332 13.38 9.18 -1.80
C GLY A 332 12.87 10.53 -2.29
N PHE A 333 11.58 10.61 -2.52
CA PHE A 333 10.91 11.83 -2.97
C PHE A 333 11.24 13.01 -2.02
N THR A 334 11.78 14.09 -2.56
CA THR A 334 12.21 15.26 -1.79
C THR A 334 11.27 16.45 -1.97
N LYS A 335 10.88 16.72 -3.22
CA LYS A 335 10.01 17.82 -3.54
C LYS A 335 9.26 17.54 -4.84
N TRP A 336 7.99 17.90 -4.87
CA TRP A 336 7.03 17.54 -5.93
C TRP A 336 7.44 17.99 -7.34
N ASN A 337 8.28 19.02 -7.49
CA ASN A 337 8.71 19.60 -8.76
C ASN A 337 10.23 19.52 -9.00
N GLU A 338 10.93 18.65 -8.30
CA GLU A 338 12.38 18.45 -8.45
C GLU A 338 12.66 16.99 -8.80
N ASP A 339 13.43 16.78 -9.86
CA ASP A 339 13.94 15.46 -10.22
C ASP A 339 15.17 15.12 -9.39
N GLY A 340 15.22 13.91 -8.86
CA GLY A 340 16.39 13.42 -8.13
C GLY A 340 16.06 12.20 -7.28
N TYR A 341 17.09 11.41 -6.98
CA TYR A 341 16.98 10.26 -6.11
C TYR A 341 17.73 10.49 -4.82
N GLN A 342 17.05 10.27 -3.71
CA GLN A 342 17.66 10.20 -2.39
C GLN A 342 17.60 8.76 -1.90
N TYR A 343 18.62 7.99 -2.23
CA TYR A 343 18.71 6.60 -1.82
C TYR A 343 18.69 6.45 -0.30
N PRO A 344 18.12 5.37 0.24
CA PRO A 344 18.11 5.12 1.67
C PRO A 344 19.55 4.96 2.22
N LEU A 345 19.72 5.34 3.50
CA LEU A 345 21.01 5.18 4.18
C LEU A 345 21.34 3.70 4.35
N ILE A 346 22.63 3.38 4.22
CA ILE A 346 23.16 2.06 4.48
C ILE A 346 24.24 2.16 5.54
N CYS A 347 23.97 1.60 6.71
CA CYS A 347 24.88 1.53 7.83
C CYS A 347 25.77 0.29 7.74
N SER A 348 26.98 0.38 8.26
CA SER A 348 27.88 -0.76 8.40
C SER A 348 28.26 -0.97 9.86
N VAL A 349 28.36 -2.22 10.27
CA VAL A 349 28.79 -2.63 11.61
C VAL A 349 30.10 -3.37 11.47
N GLU A 350 31.12 -2.97 12.25
CA GLU A 350 32.35 -3.72 12.35
C GLU A 350 32.21 -4.80 13.43
N PRO A 351 32.30 -6.11 13.08
CA PRO A 351 32.19 -7.17 14.06
C PRO A 351 33.37 -7.11 15.06
N VAL A 352 33.10 -7.48 16.32
CA VAL A 352 34.18 -7.64 17.31
C VAL A 352 35.10 -8.81 16.94
N HIS A 353 36.36 -8.83 17.42
CA HIS A 353 37.39 -9.77 16.97
C HIS A 353 37.22 -11.21 17.48
N LYS A 354 36.14 -11.56 18.14
CA LYS A 354 35.81 -12.92 18.61
C LYS A 354 34.32 -13.14 18.54
N PRO A 355 33.82 -14.39 18.55
CA PRO A 355 32.39 -14.67 18.61
C PRO A 355 31.73 -13.93 19.78
N ARG A 356 30.56 -13.37 19.55
CA ARG A 356 29.78 -12.68 20.57
C ARG A 356 28.30 -12.94 20.35
N MET A 357 27.69 -13.64 21.28
CA MET A 357 26.27 -13.98 21.23
C MET A 357 25.38 -12.77 21.55
N SER A 358 24.35 -12.58 20.77
CA SER A 358 23.15 -11.84 21.14
C SER A 358 21.90 -12.68 20.81
N VAL A 359 20.84 -12.49 21.59
CA VAL A 359 19.56 -13.17 21.42
C VAL A 359 18.49 -12.11 21.35
N SER A 360 17.60 -12.21 20.36
CA SER A 360 16.45 -11.32 20.20
C SER A 360 15.21 -12.08 19.79
N ARG A 361 14.08 -11.40 19.80
CA ARG A 361 12.87 -11.86 19.12
C ARG A 361 12.82 -11.23 17.73
N ASN A 362 12.30 -11.97 16.75
CA ASN A 362 12.13 -11.44 15.40
C ASN A 362 10.98 -10.40 15.28
N ASP A 363 10.08 -10.34 16.28
CA ASP A 363 8.87 -9.52 16.29
C ASP A 363 8.88 -8.41 17.36
N SER A 364 10.03 -8.12 17.93
CA SER A 364 10.22 -7.16 19.02
C SER A 364 11.57 -6.44 18.94
N ASP A 365 11.65 -5.25 19.53
CA ASP A 365 12.90 -4.50 19.72
C ASP A 365 13.79 -5.07 20.83
N GLU A 366 13.28 -6.04 21.61
CA GLU A 366 14.00 -6.64 22.70
C GLU A 366 15.15 -7.51 22.21
N TYR A 367 16.34 -7.23 22.74
CA TYR A 367 17.50 -8.09 22.52
C TYR A 367 18.38 -8.17 23.77
N ALA A 368 18.99 -9.30 23.98
CA ALA A 368 19.92 -9.57 25.07
C ALA A 368 21.31 -9.79 24.52
N CYS A 369 22.30 -9.06 25.03
CA CYS A 369 23.70 -9.24 24.71
C CYS A 369 24.58 -8.83 25.90
N LYS A 370 25.82 -9.32 25.96
CA LYS A 370 26.79 -8.98 27.01
C LYS A 370 27.30 -7.55 26.88
N ASN A 371 26.44 -6.58 27.24
CA ASN A 371 26.77 -5.16 27.29
C ASN A 371 26.33 -4.58 28.62
N TYR A 372 27.06 -3.57 29.13
CA TYR A 372 26.68 -2.88 30.34
C TYR A 372 25.27 -2.25 30.18
N GLY A 373 24.38 -2.59 31.10
CA GLY A 373 23.02 -2.04 31.14
C GLY A 373 21.97 -2.76 30.28
N ASN A 374 22.36 -3.74 29.46
CA ASN A 374 21.38 -4.54 28.73
C ASN A 374 20.88 -5.71 29.57
N PRO A 375 19.57 -6.01 29.53
CA PRO A 375 19.04 -7.20 30.17
C PRO A 375 19.58 -8.48 29.47
N MET A 376 19.85 -9.49 30.27
CA MET A 376 20.21 -10.84 29.78
C MET A 376 19.00 -11.79 29.87
N VAL A 377 17.82 -11.25 29.76
CA VAL A 377 16.54 -11.98 29.86
C VAL A 377 15.65 -11.58 28.71
N ILE A 378 15.01 -12.57 28.09
CA ILE A 378 13.96 -12.39 27.08
C ILE A 378 12.66 -12.97 27.62
N GLU A 379 11.57 -12.21 27.51
CA GLU A 379 10.25 -12.61 27.98
C GLU A 379 9.37 -13.09 26.83
N ILE A 380 8.79 -14.28 26.95
CA ILE A 380 7.81 -14.85 26.02
C ILE A 380 6.52 -15.14 26.80
N ASP A 381 5.59 -14.22 26.75
CA ASP A 381 4.25 -14.34 27.32
C ASP A 381 3.16 -14.52 26.26
N ASP A 382 3.55 -14.66 25.01
CA ASP A 382 2.68 -14.83 23.83
C ASP A 382 1.77 -16.03 23.95
N PHE A 383 2.28 -17.14 24.51
CA PHE A 383 1.52 -18.38 24.70
C PHE A 383 0.46 -18.28 25.80
N MET A 384 0.40 -17.16 26.49
CA MET A 384 -0.72 -16.83 27.39
C MET A 384 -2.00 -16.49 26.61
N TYR A 385 -1.91 -16.25 25.29
CA TYR A 385 -3.00 -15.82 24.44
C TYR A 385 -3.39 -16.92 23.44
N ALA A 386 -4.65 -16.91 23.02
CA ALA A 386 -5.22 -18.01 22.23
C ALA A 386 -4.59 -18.14 20.82
N GLY A 387 -4.25 -17.02 20.18
CA GLY A 387 -3.77 -16.98 18.80
C GLY A 387 -2.27 -17.20 18.61
N SER A 388 -1.49 -17.34 19.68
CA SER A 388 -0.04 -17.47 19.60
C SER A 388 0.39 -18.89 19.94
N GLU A 389 0.97 -19.58 18.97
CA GLU A 389 1.47 -20.96 19.12
C GLU A 389 2.96 -21.07 18.82
N GLU A 390 3.56 -20.07 18.20
CA GLU A 390 4.95 -20.03 17.79
C GLU A 390 5.57 -18.66 18.02
N VAL A 391 6.81 -18.63 18.51
CA VAL A 391 7.67 -17.44 18.62
C VAL A 391 9.03 -17.82 18.03
N VAL A 392 9.67 -16.90 17.32
CA VAL A 392 10.99 -17.10 16.76
C VAL A 392 12.01 -16.24 17.53
N LEU A 393 13.03 -16.90 18.05
CA LEU A 393 14.24 -16.25 18.58
C LEU A 393 15.32 -16.22 17.51
N GLU A 394 16.00 -15.11 17.42
CA GLU A 394 17.19 -14.91 16.59
C GLU A 394 18.43 -15.05 17.47
N ILE A 395 19.26 -16.06 17.25
CA ILE A 395 20.56 -16.20 17.88
C ILE A 395 21.60 -15.66 16.89
N ALA A 396 22.25 -14.57 17.24
CA ALA A 396 23.18 -13.90 16.36
C ALA A 396 24.60 -13.91 16.92
N ASN A 397 25.57 -13.98 15.98
CA ASN A 397 26.97 -13.76 16.23
C ASN A 397 27.34 -12.33 15.79
N ASP A 398 27.57 -11.44 16.73
CA ASP A 398 27.97 -10.05 16.47
C ASP A 398 29.50 -9.88 16.42
N GLY A 399 30.23 -10.99 16.27
CA GLY A 399 31.69 -11.01 16.20
C GLY A 399 32.23 -11.87 15.06
N THR A 400 33.55 -11.96 14.99
CA THR A 400 34.25 -12.78 13.99
C THR A 400 34.41 -14.23 14.46
N GLY A 401 34.52 -15.16 13.51
CA GLY A 401 34.59 -16.59 13.80
C GLY A 401 33.23 -17.26 13.87
N MET A 402 33.20 -18.46 14.41
CA MET A 402 31.98 -19.26 14.54
C MET A 402 31.52 -19.23 16.00
N LEU A 403 30.26 -18.89 16.24
CA LEU A 403 29.61 -18.94 17.53
C LEU A 403 28.99 -20.34 17.69
N HIS A 404 29.30 -21.02 18.81
CA HIS A 404 28.65 -22.26 19.21
C HIS A 404 27.67 -21.96 20.33
N TYR A 405 26.41 -22.34 20.20
CA TYR A 405 25.43 -22.17 21.27
C TYR A 405 24.77 -23.47 21.67
N HIS A 406 24.28 -23.49 22.91
CA HIS A 406 23.47 -24.57 23.46
C HIS A 406 22.23 -24.01 24.18
N ILE A 407 21.09 -24.70 24.02
CA ILE A 407 19.83 -24.39 24.70
C ILE A 407 19.45 -25.50 25.65
N SER A 408 19.27 -25.21 26.92
CA SER A 408 18.85 -26.14 27.96
C SER A 408 17.72 -25.56 28.80
N ALA A 409 17.02 -26.42 29.55
CA ALA A 409 16.11 -25.96 30.58
C ALA A 409 16.89 -25.68 31.87
N LEU A 410 16.72 -24.50 32.47
CA LEU A 410 17.41 -24.13 33.72
C LEU A 410 17.14 -25.14 34.86
N ASN A 411 15.97 -25.75 34.85
CA ASN A 411 15.54 -26.76 35.84
C ASN A 411 15.65 -28.21 35.33
N GLY A 412 16.41 -28.47 34.26
CA GLY A 412 16.88 -29.79 33.84
C GLY A 412 16.13 -30.48 32.70
N ILE A 413 14.87 -30.26 32.45
CA ILE A 413 14.10 -30.94 31.39
C ILE A 413 13.17 -29.92 30.68
N VAL A 414 13.29 -29.87 29.35
CA VAL A 414 12.30 -29.13 28.52
C VAL A 414 11.00 -29.94 28.55
N PRO A 415 9.87 -29.33 28.97
CA PRO A 415 8.61 -30.05 29.07
C PRO A 415 8.00 -30.35 27.71
N ASP A 416 7.14 -31.36 27.63
CA ASP A 416 6.53 -31.84 26.39
C ASP A 416 5.63 -30.79 25.68
N TRP A 417 5.22 -29.71 26.36
CA TRP A 417 4.43 -28.64 25.77
C TRP A 417 5.27 -27.61 25.06
N ILE A 418 6.62 -27.68 25.13
CA ILE A 418 7.57 -26.87 24.35
C ILE A 418 8.25 -27.72 23.30
N MET A 419 8.29 -27.23 22.06
CA MET A 419 9.07 -27.79 20.98
C MET A 419 10.01 -26.72 20.41
N LEU A 420 11.32 -27.04 20.42
CA LEU A 420 12.36 -26.20 19.84
C LEU A 420 12.77 -26.76 18.47
N SER A 421 13.05 -25.88 17.49
CA SER A 421 13.56 -26.30 16.17
C SER A 421 15.00 -26.81 16.25
N SER A 422 15.79 -26.27 17.17
CA SER A 422 17.14 -26.76 17.50
C SER A 422 17.45 -26.47 18.97
N THR A 423 18.35 -27.24 19.55
CA THR A 423 18.88 -27.05 20.91
C THR A 423 20.38 -26.73 20.94
N GLU A 424 21.06 -26.79 19.79
CA GLU A 424 22.47 -26.42 19.65
C GLU A 424 22.75 -26.07 18.20
N GLY A 425 23.76 -25.27 17.94
CA GLY A 425 24.14 -24.90 16.58
C GLY A 425 25.43 -24.09 16.50
N ASP A 426 25.87 -23.91 15.25
CA ASP A 426 27.05 -23.15 14.84
C ASP A 426 26.62 -21.95 14.00
N VAL A 427 26.83 -20.73 14.49
CA VAL A 427 26.30 -19.51 13.90
C VAL A 427 27.43 -18.64 13.38
N ALA A 428 27.44 -18.39 12.07
CA ALA A 428 28.36 -17.43 11.46
C ALA A 428 27.85 -15.98 11.61
N VAL A 429 26.53 -15.73 11.39
CA VAL A 429 25.89 -14.43 11.49
C VAL A 429 24.62 -14.49 12.33
N GLN A 430 23.63 -15.29 11.94
CA GLN A 430 22.37 -15.46 12.65
C GLN A 430 21.71 -16.81 12.32
N GLU A 431 21.04 -17.40 13.30
CA GLU A 431 20.16 -18.55 13.17
C GLU A 431 18.84 -18.26 13.87
N ASP A 432 17.74 -18.67 13.25
CA ASP A 432 16.38 -18.49 13.77
C ASP A 432 15.91 -19.78 14.44
N ILE A 433 15.54 -19.68 15.71
CA ILE A 433 15.04 -20.79 16.52
C ILE A 433 13.54 -20.65 16.76
N SER A 434 12.77 -21.55 16.16
CA SER A 434 11.33 -21.62 16.42
C SER A 434 11.06 -22.28 17.77
N ILE A 435 10.25 -21.62 18.58
CA ILE A 435 9.70 -22.13 19.85
C ILE A 435 8.20 -22.29 19.67
N LYS A 436 7.71 -23.53 19.69
CA LYS A 436 6.27 -23.84 19.59
C LYS A 436 5.70 -24.29 20.92
N CYS A 437 4.52 -23.76 21.25
CA CYS A 437 3.74 -24.17 22.41
C CYS A 437 2.63 -25.13 21.99
N ILE A 438 2.67 -26.35 22.49
CA ILE A 438 1.63 -27.38 22.28
C ILE A 438 0.62 -27.26 23.43
N LYS A 439 -0.37 -26.38 23.29
CA LYS A 439 -1.31 -26.02 24.36
C LYS A 439 -2.12 -27.20 24.92
N GLU A 440 -2.36 -28.22 24.11
CA GLU A 440 -3.06 -29.44 24.53
C GLU A 440 -2.27 -30.29 25.53
N LYS A 441 -0.97 -30.07 25.60
CA LYS A 441 -0.07 -30.79 26.55
C LYS A 441 0.13 -30.04 27.87
N LEU A 442 -0.40 -28.81 28.01
CA LEU A 442 -0.39 -28.10 29.29
C LEU A 442 -1.26 -28.86 30.30
N THR A 443 -0.67 -29.21 31.42
CA THR A 443 -1.30 -30.01 32.51
C THR A 443 -1.97 -29.11 33.52
N GLU A 444 -1.46 -27.90 33.70
CA GLU A 444 -1.98 -26.91 34.63
C GLU A 444 -2.62 -25.73 33.89
N LYS A 445 -3.40 -24.92 34.61
CA LYS A 445 -4.05 -23.73 34.06
C LYS A 445 -3.05 -22.70 33.53
N ARG A 446 -1.85 -22.66 34.14
CA ARG A 446 -0.71 -21.83 33.74
C ARG A 446 0.57 -22.58 34.05
N GLU A 447 1.45 -22.64 33.09
CA GLU A 447 2.79 -23.20 33.23
C GLU A 447 3.84 -22.18 32.80
N SER A 448 5.05 -22.34 33.30
CA SER A 448 6.20 -21.52 32.90
C SER A 448 7.47 -22.35 32.91
N ILE A 449 8.43 -21.94 32.10
CA ILE A 449 9.77 -22.52 32.03
C ILE A 449 10.80 -21.42 31.81
N GLU A 450 11.99 -21.64 32.28
CA GLU A 450 13.19 -20.87 31.97
C GLU A 450 14.11 -21.70 31.11
N LEU A 451 14.37 -21.22 29.88
CA LEU A 451 15.41 -21.77 29.01
C LEU A 451 16.69 -20.95 29.20
N LEU A 452 17.81 -21.63 29.18
CA LEU A 452 19.14 -21.03 29.18
C LEU A 452 19.73 -21.21 27.79
N ILE A 453 20.08 -20.10 27.13
CA ILE A 453 20.84 -20.08 25.88
C ILE A 453 22.24 -19.62 26.24
N GLU A 454 23.24 -20.43 25.97
CA GLU A 454 24.62 -20.13 26.37
C GLU A 454 25.64 -20.43 25.28
N ASP A 455 26.72 -19.65 25.29
CA ASP A 455 27.98 -19.90 24.64
C ASP A 455 29.11 -19.98 25.69
N ASP A 456 30.37 -20.03 25.25
CA ASP A 456 31.53 -20.13 26.18
C ASP A 456 31.65 -18.93 27.13
N GLU A 457 31.05 -17.77 26.83
CA GLU A 457 31.24 -16.51 27.59
C GLU A 457 29.95 -15.85 28.07
N THR A 458 28.82 -16.22 27.49
CA THR A 458 27.56 -15.49 27.65
C THR A 458 26.42 -16.46 27.90
N SER A 459 25.49 -16.09 28.77
CA SER A 459 24.23 -16.80 28.98
C SER A 459 23.05 -15.84 28.96
N VAL A 460 21.97 -16.24 28.30
CA VAL A 460 20.71 -15.51 28.22
C VAL A 460 19.59 -16.40 28.73
N ILE A 461 18.76 -15.89 29.61
CA ILE A 461 17.59 -16.59 30.13
C ILE A 461 16.38 -16.20 29.28
N VAL A 462 15.62 -17.20 28.84
CA VAL A 462 14.35 -17.01 28.15
C VAL A 462 13.23 -17.49 29.06
N HIS A 463 12.45 -16.54 29.57
CA HIS A 463 11.26 -16.82 30.36
C HIS A 463 10.07 -17.09 29.47
N ILE A 464 9.48 -18.26 29.55
CA ILE A 464 8.31 -18.64 28.75
C ILE A 464 7.14 -18.90 29.68
N SER A 465 6.03 -18.20 29.46
CA SER A 465 4.77 -18.43 30.16
C SER A 465 3.69 -18.86 29.18
N ALA A 466 2.94 -19.93 29.52
CA ALA A 466 1.87 -20.46 28.69
C ALA A 466 0.60 -20.75 29.52
N ARG A 467 -0.54 -20.70 28.85
CA ARG A 467 -1.81 -21.20 29.37
C ARG A 467 -2.64 -21.79 28.25
N ASN A 468 -3.53 -22.71 28.58
CA ASN A 468 -4.56 -23.19 27.66
C ASN A 468 -5.83 -22.36 27.89
N PRO A 469 -6.12 -21.35 27.06
CA PRO A 469 -7.35 -20.55 27.22
C PRO A 469 -8.56 -21.41 26.83
N GLU A 470 -9.63 -21.29 27.60
CA GLU A 470 -10.91 -21.95 27.28
C GLU A 470 -11.55 -21.25 26.07
N THR A 471 -11.35 -21.79 24.88
CA THR A 471 -11.94 -21.28 23.62
C THR A 471 -13.08 -22.15 23.13
N ARG A 472 -13.34 -23.32 23.74
CA ARG A 472 -14.43 -24.21 23.36
C ARG A 472 -15.80 -23.61 23.69
N GLY A 473 -16.69 -23.62 22.71
CA GLY A 473 -18.08 -23.14 22.90
C GLY A 473 -18.23 -21.61 22.88
N LEU A 474 -17.20 -20.88 22.48
CA LEU A 474 -17.34 -19.46 22.19
C LEU A 474 -18.22 -19.27 20.96
N PRO A 475 -19.07 -18.21 20.94
CA PRO A 475 -19.86 -17.86 19.75
C PRO A 475 -18.95 -17.64 18.53
N ASP A 476 -19.49 -17.91 17.34
CA ASP A 476 -18.86 -17.48 16.10
C ASP A 476 -18.62 -15.95 16.14
N MET A 477 -17.56 -15.49 15.48
CA MET A 477 -17.16 -14.08 15.51
C MET A 477 -16.66 -13.56 16.88
N THR A 478 -16.21 -14.45 17.77
CA THR A 478 -15.54 -14.02 19.01
C THR A 478 -14.10 -13.63 18.72
N PHE A 479 -13.76 -12.38 19.00
CA PHE A 479 -12.39 -11.87 18.88
C PHE A 479 -11.61 -12.16 20.16
N LEU A 480 -10.48 -12.83 20.02
CA LEU A 480 -9.63 -13.21 21.14
C LEU A 480 -8.47 -12.22 21.33
N PRO A 481 -8.08 -11.94 22.55
CA PRO A 481 -6.94 -11.05 22.80
C PRO A 481 -5.63 -11.69 22.33
N SER A 482 -4.76 -10.88 21.76
CA SER A 482 -3.34 -11.15 21.60
C SER A 482 -2.54 -10.41 22.69
N LYS A 483 -1.21 -10.61 22.73
CA LYS A 483 -0.29 -9.83 23.57
C LYS A 483 -0.46 -8.30 23.36
N HIS A 484 -0.80 -7.90 22.15
CA HIS A 484 -0.89 -6.50 21.73
C HIS A 484 -2.32 -5.92 21.80
N GLY A 485 -3.29 -6.69 22.29
CA GLY A 485 -4.68 -6.26 22.42
C GLY A 485 -5.64 -7.02 21.51
N ILE A 486 -6.80 -6.44 21.24
CA ILE A 486 -7.81 -6.98 20.34
C ILE A 486 -7.92 -6.03 19.15
N VAL A 487 -7.72 -6.56 17.93
CA VAL A 487 -7.89 -5.82 16.68
C VAL A 487 -9.12 -6.35 15.96
N ILE A 488 -10.07 -5.47 15.65
CA ILE A 488 -11.30 -5.83 14.97
C ILE A 488 -11.42 -4.95 13.72
N GLY A 489 -11.42 -5.56 12.54
CA GLY A 489 -11.74 -4.85 11.30
C GLY A 489 -13.19 -4.39 11.30
N ALA A 490 -13.46 -3.21 10.74
CA ALA A 490 -14.80 -2.64 10.70
C ALA A 490 -15.80 -3.53 9.92
N GLU A 491 -15.30 -4.34 9.00
CA GLU A 491 -16.07 -5.32 8.21
C GLU A 491 -16.59 -6.52 9.02
N HIS A 492 -16.05 -6.75 10.21
CA HIS A 492 -16.41 -7.88 11.07
C HIS A 492 -17.50 -7.52 12.08
N PHE A 493 -18.53 -6.81 11.66
CA PHE A 493 -19.69 -6.55 12.51
C PHE A 493 -20.64 -7.76 12.56
N ALA A 494 -21.15 -8.09 13.74
CA ALA A 494 -22.13 -9.18 13.91
C ALA A 494 -23.53 -8.76 13.48
N GLU A 495 -23.90 -7.49 13.69
CA GLU A 495 -25.19 -6.93 13.33
C GLU A 495 -25.02 -5.54 12.72
N LYS A 496 -25.89 -5.21 11.78
CA LYS A 496 -26.01 -3.87 11.22
C LYS A 496 -27.45 -3.38 11.24
N MET A 497 -27.62 -2.10 11.34
CA MET A 497 -28.91 -1.45 11.19
C MET A 497 -28.82 -0.46 10.04
N ASP A 498 -29.52 -0.77 8.97
CA ASP A 498 -29.60 0.13 7.83
C ASP A 498 -30.50 1.33 8.17
N LEU A 499 -30.11 2.50 7.73
CA LEU A 499 -30.89 3.73 7.86
C LEU A 499 -31.93 3.81 6.73
N LYS A 500 -32.92 4.70 6.89
CA LYS A 500 -33.95 4.91 5.86
C LYS A 500 -33.37 5.24 4.47
N ASN A 501 -32.24 5.94 4.44
CA ASN A 501 -31.60 6.44 3.21
C ASN A 501 -30.16 5.97 3.06
N GLY A 502 -29.73 4.92 3.77
CA GLY A 502 -28.38 4.40 3.68
C GLY A 502 -28.27 3.01 4.27
N ALA A 503 -27.41 2.20 3.71
CA ALA A 503 -27.13 0.84 4.16
C ALA A 503 -25.62 0.62 4.25
N LEU A 504 -25.16 -0.02 5.33
CA LEU A 504 -23.77 -0.41 5.45
C LEU A 504 -23.42 -1.45 4.38
N ALA A 505 -22.37 -1.20 3.62
CA ALA A 505 -21.82 -2.08 2.62
C ALA A 505 -20.34 -2.36 2.90
N ILE A 506 -19.92 -3.61 2.71
CA ILE A 506 -18.53 -4.01 2.70
C ILE A 506 -18.02 -3.90 1.27
N ILE A 507 -16.84 -3.30 1.10
CA ILE A 507 -16.16 -3.18 -0.19
C ILE A 507 -14.81 -3.88 -0.04
N ASP A 508 -14.66 -5.02 -0.73
CA ASP A 508 -13.43 -5.79 -0.71
C ASP A 508 -12.25 -5.03 -1.32
N ARG A 509 -11.06 -5.21 -0.75
CA ARG A 509 -9.81 -4.60 -1.23
C ARG A 509 -9.83 -3.05 -1.30
N TYR A 510 -10.70 -2.42 -0.53
CA TYR A 510 -10.77 -0.95 -0.43
C TYR A 510 -9.94 -0.41 0.73
N GLY A 511 -9.87 -1.16 1.82
CA GLY A 511 -9.05 -0.82 2.99
C GLY A 511 -7.55 -1.03 2.73
N LYS A 512 -6.72 -0.48 3.61
CA LYS A 512 -5.26 -0.69 3.52
C LYS A 512 -4.82 -2.11 3.84
N TYR A 513 -5.60 -2.84 4.61
CA TYR A 513 -5.26 -4.20 5.05
C TYR A 513 -6.29 -5.25 4.62
N SER A 514 -7.53 -4.85 4.44
CA SER A 514 -8.63 -5.73 4.07
C SER A 514 -9.76 -4.94 3.38
N ALA A 515 -11.02 -5.26 3.69
CA ALA A 515 -12.17 -4.54 3.18
C ALA A 515 -12.35 -3.18 3.85
N GLY A 516 -13.10 -2.31 3.20
CA GLY A 516 -13.65 -1.08 3.78
C GLY A 516 -15.13 -1.23 4.08
N VAL A 517 -15.67 -0.36 4.94
CA VAL A 517 -17.11 -0.26 5.20
C VAL A 517 -17.59 1.12 4.77
N LYS A 518 -18.68 1.14 4.02
CA LYS A 518 -19.33 2.35 3.52
C LYS A 518 -20.77 2.41 3.99
N VAL A 519 -21.33 3.62 4.20
CA VAL A 519 -22.74 3.91 4.46
C VAL A 519 -23.41 4.41 3.21
#